data_38daf17368ff6d6ee3bbd63f36425a36
#
_entry.id   38daf17368ff6d6ee3bbd63f36425a36
#
_cell.length_a   1.000
_cell.length_b   1.000
_cell.length_c   1.000
_cell.angle_alpha   90.00
_cell.angle_beta   90.00
_cell.angle_gamma   90.00
#
_symmetry.space_group_name_H-M   'P 1'
#
loop_
_entity.id
_entity.type
_entity.pdbx_description
1 polymer ?
#
loop_
_entity_poly.entity_id
_entity_poly.type
_entity_poly.pdbx_seq_one_letter_code
_entity_poly.pdbx_strand_id
1 'polypeptide(L)'
;MRMNASKATQLGEKIAQIQRMERGKLTIMRQGPEGPYYKHQAWEKGKNLSRYVAYDQAAAVQEAIDGYQKFSELTEQYAQTVIDKTRAELAANSKKKSYHLRRKSSWPKTRKSSN
;
A
#
# COMPACT_ATOMS: atom_id res chain seq x y z
N MET A 1 22.98 -0.99 -17.29
CA MET A 1 22.42 -1.10 -17.31
C MET A 1 21.70 -1.78 -16.80
N ARG A 2 21.22 -1.72 -16.33
CA ARG A 2 20.53 -2.30 -15.84
C ARG A 2 19.42 -2.42 -16.36
N MET A 3 19.19 -2.35 -17.30
CA MET A 3 18.08 -2.55 -17.86
C MET A 3 17.49 -3.71 -17.43
N ASN A 4 18.06 -4.39 -16.70
CA ASN A 4 17.50 -5.57 -16.18
C ASN A 4 17.06 -5.46 -14.77
N ALA A 5 16.72 -4.31 -14.32
CA ALA A 5 16.18 -4.15 -12.97
C ALA A 5 14.96 -5.01 -12.83
N SER A 6 14.84 -5.70 -11.75
CA SER A 6 13.70 -6.55 -11.50
C SER A 6 12.45 -5.71 -11.37
N LYS A 7 11.31 -6.32 -11.49
CA LYS A 7 10.07 -5.63 -11.30
C LYS A 7 10.00 -5.06 -9.89
N ALA A 8 10.47 -5.79 -8.91
CA ALA A 8 10.47 -5.30 -7.53
C ALA A 8 11.32 -4.05 -7.40
N THR A 9 12.48 -4.02 -8.02
CA THR A 9 13.34 -2.84 -7.98
C THR A 9 12.67 -1.65 -8.65
N GLN A 10 12.02 -1.88 -9.76
CA GLN A 10 11.33 -0.81 -10.46
C GLN A 10 10.18 -0.25 -9.63
N LEU A 11 9.44 -1.13 -8.97
CA LEU A 11 8.34 -0.68 -8.12
C LEU A 11 8.89 0.08 -6.92
N GLY A 12 9.99 -0.37 -6.35
CA GLY A 12 10.61 0.32 -5.24
C GLY A 12 11.04 1.73 -5.61
N GLU A 13 11.54 1.89 -6.82
CA GLU A 13 11.94 3.22 -7.30
C GLU A 13 10.75 4.14 -7.46
N LYS A 14 9.64 3.60 -7.94
CA LYS A 14 8.43 4.41 -8.07
C LYS A 14 7.90 4.82 -6.71
N ILE A 15 7.96 3.91 -5.74
CA ILE A 15 7.52 4.21 -4.38
C ILE A 15 8.38 5.34 -3.82
N ALA A 16 9.68 5.26 -4.03
CA ALA A 16 10.58 6.25 -3.48
C ALA A 16 10.39 7.64 -4.08
N GLN A 17 9.75 7.74 -5.22
CA GLN A 17 9.50 9.02 -5.84
C GLN A 17 8.30 9.76 -5.28
N ILE A 18 7.47 9.09 -4.50
CA ILE A 18 6.31 9.74 -3.91
C ILE A 18 6.79 10.63 -2.79
N GLN A 19 6.52 11.91 -2.87
CA GLN A 19 7.04 12.87 -1.90
C GLN A 19 6.02 13.37 -0.92
N ARG A 20 4.76 13.24 -1.21
CA ARG A 20 3.70 13.68 -0.29
C ARG A 20 2.70 12.59 -0.13
N MET A 21 2.26 12.37 1.09
CA MET A 21 1.24 11.39 1.37
C MET A 21 0.35 11.89 2.47
N GLU A 22 -0.92 11.57 2.38
CA GLU A 22 -1.89 11.87 3.42
C GLU A 22 -2.98 10.83 3.37
N ARG A 23 -3.51 10.48 4.50
CA ARG A 23 -4.61 9.53 4.56
C ARG A 23 -5.93 10.27 4.40
N GLY A 24 -6.96 9.53 4.11
CA GLY A 24 -8.30 10.05 4.15
C GLY A 24 -8.81 10.59 2.85
N LYS A 25 -9.70 11.56 2.95
CA LYS A 25 -10.33 12.12 1.77
C LYS A 25 -10.60 13.60 1.98
N LEU A 26 -10.77 14.30 0.87
CA LEU A 26 -11.07 15.71 0.86
C LEU A 26 -12.45 15.90 0.28
N THR A 27 -13.31 16.62 0.97
CA THR A 27 -14.65 16.89 0.48
C THR A 27 -14.93 18.38 0.56
N ILE A 28 -15.81 18.85 -0.28
CA ILE A 28 -16.23 20.25 -0.25
C ILE A 28 -17.26 20.41 0.85
N MET A 29 -17.02 21.33 1.78
CA MET A 29 -17.98 21.62 2.81
C MET A 29 -18.97 22.65 2.39
N ARG A 30 -18.51 23.71 1.81
CA ARG A 30 -19.39 24.80 1.40
C ARG A 30 -18.62 25.74 0.50
N GLN A 31 -19.35 26.62 -0.17
CA GLN A 31 -18.74 27.63 -1.00
C GLN A 31 -18.53 28.87 -0.16
N GLY A 32 -17.39 29.48 -0.28
CA GLY A 32 -17.09 30.72 0.40
C GLY A 32 -16.85 31.83 -0.60
N PRO A 33 -16.59 33.02 -0.14
CA PRO A 33 -16.38 34.17 -1.03
C PRO A 33 -15.17 34.02 -1.94
N GLU A 34 -14.18 33.30 -1.49
CA GLU A 34 -12.98 33.14 -2.28
C GLU A 34 -12.86 31.78 -2.90
N GLY A 35 -13.83 30.97 -2.75
CA GLY A 35 -13.83 29.64 -3.32
C GLY A 35 -14.38 28.63 -2.33
N PRO A 36 -14.34 27.37 -2.69
CA PRO A 36 -14.90 26.38 -1.82
C PRO A 36 -14.03 26.14 -0.57
N TYR A 37 -14.67 25.81 0.52
CA TYR A 37 -13.99 25.37 1.70
C TYR A 37 -14.07 23.86 1.74
N TYR A 38 -12.98 23.23 2.10
CA TYR A 38 -12.86 21.79 2.09
C TYR A 38 -12.69 21.24 3.49
N LYS A 39 -13.00 19.98 3.63
CA LYS A 39 -12.80 19.28 4.86
C LYS A 39 -11.96 18.06 4.55
N HIS A 40 -10.87 17.90 5.28
CA HIS A 40 -10.03 16.73 5.17
C HIS A 40 -10.37 15.81 6.32
N GLN A 41 -10.72 14.58 6.03
CA GLN A 41 -11.08 13.60 7.04
C GLN A 41 -10.21 12.39 6.89
N ALA A 42 -9.70 11.87 7.99
CA ALA A 42 -8.90 10.67 7.99
C ALA A 42 -9.21 9.85 9.23
N TRP A 43 -9.17 8.56 9.10
CA TRP A 43 -9.43 7.67 10.22
C TRP A 43 -8.09 7.15 10.69
N GLU A 44 -7.71 7.49 11.91
CA GLU A 44 -6.41 7.11 12.44
C GLU A 44 -6.54 6.66 13.89
N LYS A 45 -5.97 5.55 14.20
CA LYS A 45 -5.97 5.03 15.56
C LYS A 45 -7.34 4.96 16.17
N GLY A 46 -8.29 4.56 15.37
CA GLY A 46 -9.67 4.42 15.83
C GLY A 46 -10.43 5.71 15.94
N LYS A 47 -9.89 6.81 15.45
CA LYS A 47 -10.55 8.10 15.53
C LYS A 47 -10.69 8.74 14.18
N ASN A 48 -11.77 9.47 14.02
CA ASN A 48 -11.98 10.23 12.80
C ASN A 48 -11.42 11.63 13.03
N LEU A 49 -10.34 11.94 12.33
CA LEU A 49 -9.73 13.25 12.42
C LEU A 49 -10.24 14.11 11.27
N SER A 50 -10.57 15.33 11.56
CA SER A 50 -11.19 16.20 10.59
C SER A 50 -10.63 17.59 10.74
N ARG A 51 -10.36 18.26 9.65
CA ARG A 51 -9.90 19.64 9.70
C ARG A 51 -10.31 20.38 8.45
N TYR A 52 -10.38 21.68 8.58
CA TYR A 52 -10.71 22.51 7.45
C TYR A 52 -9.48 22.71 6.58
N VAL A 53 -9.71 22.82 5.30
CA VAL A 53 -8.64 23.08 4.35
C VAL A 53 -9.07 24.23 3.47
N ALA A 54 -8.28 25.27 3.44
CA ALA A 54 -8.59 26.44 2.63
C ALA A 54 -8.47 26.08 1.16
N TYR A 55 -9.17 26.80 0.32
CA TYR A 55 -9.22 26.49 -1.10
C TYR A 55 -7.83 26.48 -1.74
N ASP A 56 -6.94 27.34 -1.28
CA ASP A 56 -5.60 27.43 -1.85
C ASP A 56 -4.68 26.31 -1.38
N GLN A 57 -5.10 25.53 -0.39
CA GLN A 57 -4.34 24.39 0.08
C GLN A 57 -4.91 23.08 -0.43
N ALA A 58 -6.08 23.12 -0.99
CA ALA A 58 -6.80 21.91 -1.36
C ALA A 58 -6.06 21.06 -2.36
N ALA A 59 -5.43 21.70 -3.34
CA ALA A 59 -4.71 20.95 -4.38
C ALA A 59 -3.53 20.18 -3.76
N ALA A 60 -2.83 20.79 -2.84
CA ALA A 60 -1.70 20.13 -2.19
C ALA A 60 -2.16 18.96 -1.32
N VAL A 61 -3.28 19.12 -0.62
CA VAL A 61 -3.83 18.06 0.20
C VAL A 61 -4.29 16.91 -0.68
N GLN A 62 -4.94 17.23 -1.79
CA GLN A 62 -5.41 16.19 -2.71
C GLN A 62 -4.23 15.45 -3.33
N GLU A 63 -3.19 16.15 -3.66
CA GLU A 63 -1.98 15.53 -4.19
C GLU A 63 -1.40 14.56 -3.16
N ALA A 64 -1.41 14.94 -1.89
CA ALA A 64 -0.89 14.08 -0.84
C ALA A 64 -1.77 12.83 -0.66
N ILE A 65 -3.08 13.00 -0.74
CA ILE A 65 -4.00 11.86 -0.65
C ILE A 65 -3.78 10.91 -1.81
N ASP A 66 -3.61 11.47 -3.02
CA ASP A 66 -3.34 10.65 -4.20
C ASP A 66 -2.00 9.94 -4.06
N GLY A 67 -1.02 10.61 -3.45
CA GLY A 67 0.28 10.01 -3.21
C GLY A 67 0.20 8.79 -2.32
N TYR A 68 -0.58 8.87 -1.26
CA TYR A 68 -0.74 7.74 -0.37
C TYR A 68 -1.48 6.60 -1.07
N GLN A 69 -2.48 6.93 -1.87
CA GLN A 69 -3.20 5.91 -2.61
C GLN A 69 -2.27 5.21 -3.59
N LYS A 70 -1.45 5.98 -4.30
CA LYS A 70 -0.49 5.39 -5.22
C LYS A 70 0.53 4.54 -4.47
N PHE A 71 0.98 5.00 -3.32
CA PHE A 71 1.89 4.24 -2.50
C PHE A 71 1.28 2.89 -2.12
N SER A 72 0.02 2.89 -1.71
CA SER A 72 -0.66 1.66 -1.32
C SER A 72 -0.75 0.69 -2.48
N GLU A 73 -1.04 1.18 -3.66
CA GLU A 73 -1.13 0.33 -4.84
C GLU A 73 0.24 -0.22 -5.22
N LEU A 74 1.26 0.61 -5.16
CA LEU A 74 2.60 0.18 -5.53
C LEU A 74 3.17 -0.81 -4.51
N THR A 75 2.90 -0.60 -3.23
CA THR A 75 3.40 -1.51 -2.22
C THR A 75 2.70 -2.86 -2.31
N GLU A 76 1.43 -2.85 -2.68
CA GLU A 76 0.73 -4.10 -2.89
C GLU A 76 1.31 -4.85 -4.09
N GLN A 77 1.63 -4.16 -5.16
CA GLN A 77 2.26 -4.78 -6.32
C GLN A 77 3.65 -5.30 -5.96
N TYR A 78 4.38 -4.53 -5.16
CA TYR A 78 5.70 -4.95 -4.71
C TYR A 78 5.58 -6.23 -3.89
N ALA A 79 4.66 -6.26 -2.95
CA ALA A 79 4.46 -7.42 -2.12
C ALA A 79 4.09 -8.64 -2.97
N GLN A 80 3.20 -8.45 -3.91
CA GLN A 80 2.77 -9.56 -4.76
C GLN A 80 3.92 -10.09 -5.61
N THR A 81 4.76 -9.21 -6.09
CA THR A 81 5.92 -9.62 -6.89
C THR A 81 6.88 -10.47 -6.06
N VAL A 82 7.13 -10.08 -4.83
CA VAL A 82 8.01 -10.82 -3.94
C VAL A 82 7.36 -12.14 -3.52
N ILE A 83 6.07 -12.11 -3.24
CA ILE A 83 5.32 -13.31 -2.87
C ILE A 83 5.38 -14.33 -4.00
N ASP A 84 5.17 -13.90 -5.23
CA ASP A 84 5.19 -14.81 -6.37
C ASP A 84 6.57 -15.45 -6.52
N LYS A 85 7.59 -14.66 -6.34
CA LYS A 85 8.95 -15.17 -6.42
C LYS A 85 9.20 -16.17 -5.31
N THR A 86 8.78 -15.87 -4.10
CA THR A 86 8.93 -16.75 -2.95
C THR A 86 8.20 -18.05 -3.19
N ARG A 87 6.99 -17.97 -3.67
CA ARG A 87 6.19 -19.17 -3.93
C ARG A 87 6.84 -20.05 -5.01
N ALA A 88 7.42 -19.43 -6.01
CA ALA A 88 8.11 -20.16 -7.07
C ALA A 88 9.34 -20.85 -6.50
N GLU A 89 10.08 -20.18 -5.67
CA GLU A 89 11.25 -20.76 -5.05
C GLU A 89 10.91 -21.92 -4.14
N LEU A 90 9.87 -21.75 -3.35
CA LEU A 90 9.46 -22.78 -2.43
C LEU A 90 8.89 -23.98 -3.19
N ALA A 91 8.19 -23.75 -4.25
CA ALA A 91 7.64 -24.83 -5.06
C ALA A 91 8.77 -25.65 -5.70
N ALA A 92 9.80 -24.98 -6.18
CA ALA A 92 10.92 -25.67 -6.76
C ALA A 92 11.63 -26.52 -5.72
N ASN A 93 11.79 -26.00 -4.52
CA ASN A 93 12.41 -26.77 -3.47
C ASN A 93 11.53 -27.91 -3.01
N SER A 94 10.25 -27.72 -2.96
CA SER A 94 9.34 -28.73 -2.54
C SER A 94 9.31 -29.87 -3.52
N LYS A 95 9.52 -29.65 -4.78
CA LYS A 95 9.51 -30.73 -5.70
C LYS A 95 10.60 -31.70 -5.39
N LYS A 96 11.73 -31.26 -4.91
CA LYS A 96 12.80 -32.15 -4.58
C LYS A 96 12.57 -32.86 -3.28
N LYS A 97 11.81 -32.32 -2.40
CA LYS A 97 11.61 -32.92 -1.09
C LYS A 97 10.18 -33.19 -0.80
N SER A 98 9.42 -33.44 -1.81
CA SER A 98 7.97 -33.52 -1.61
C SER A 98 7.58 -34.60 -0.64
N TYR A 99 8.29 -35.72 -0.61
CA TYR A 99 7.90 -36.75 0.30
C TYR A 99 8.09 -36.35 1.75
N HIS A 100 9.03 -35.44 2.04
CA HIS A 100 9.16 -34.94 3.36
C HIS A 100 8.11 -33.95 3.65
N LEU A 101 7.83 -33.07 2.75
CA LEU A 101 6.88 -32.05 3.04
C LEU A 101 5.49 -32.50 3.20
N ARG A 102 5.13 -33.56 2.58
CA ARG A 102 3.83 -34.03 2.78
C ARG A 102 3.56 -34.33 4.17
N ARG A 103 4.45 -34.81 4.89
CA ARG A 103 4.17 -35.10 6.22
C ARG A 103 4.12 -33.89 6.99
N LYS A 104 4.74 -32.89 6.65
CA LYS A 104 4.66 -31.77 7.40
C LYS A 104 3.57 -30.95 7.16
N SER A 105 2.70 -31.22 6.33
CA SER A 105 1.60 -30.38 6.03
C SER A 105 0.84 -29.97 7.19
N SER A 106 1.05 -30.54 8.26
CA SER A 106 0.27 -30.17 9.37
C SER A 106 0.61 -28.87 9.92
N TRP A 107 1.72 -28.32 9.60
CA TRP A 107 2.05 -27.19 10.31
C TRP A 107 1.23 -26.03 10.05
N PRO A 108 0.66 -25.73 9.20
CA PRO A 108 -0.06 -24.56 9.20
C PRO A 108 -1.16 -24.59 9.99
N LYS A 109 -1.47 -25.48 10.34
CA LYS A 109 -2.48 -25.44 11.01
C LYS A 109 -2.40 -24.93 12.14
N THR A 110 -1.67 -24.87 12.52
CA THR A 110 -1.70 -24.48 13.72
C THR A 110 -1.74 -23.21 13.93
N ARG A 111 -1.68 -22.75 13.62
CA ARG A 111 -1.76 -21.68 13.91
C ARG A 111 -2.69 -21.05 13.85
N LYS A 112 -3.16 -21.40 13.78
CA LYS A 112 -3.97 -20.84 13.78
C LYS A 112 -4.42 -20.37 14.51
N SER A 113 -4.07 -20.50 14.83
CA SER A 113 -4.42 -20.14 15.39
C SER A 113 -4.56 -19.36 15.85
N SER A 114 -4.29 -19.16 15.75
CA SER A 114 -4.38 -18.52 16.05
C SER A 114 -4.79 -17.85 16.22
N ASN A 115 -4.88 -17.82 16.22
CA ASN A 115 -5.34 -17.32 16.30
C ASN A 115 -5.61 -16.99 16.50
#